data_dc3523a6045539b9fed58e0bf6896c00
#
_entry.id   dc3523a6045539b9fed58e0bf6896c00
#
_cell.length_a   1.000
_cell.length_b   1.000
_cell.length_c   1.000
_cell.angle_alpha   90.00
_cell.angle_beta   90.00
_cell.angle_gamma   90.00
#
_symmetry.space_group_name_H-M   'P 1'
#
loop_
_entity.id
_entity.type
_entity.pdbx_description
1 polymer ?
#
loop_
_entity_poly.entity_id
_entity_poly.type
_entity_poly.pdbx_seq_one_letter_code
_entity_poly.pdbx_strand_id
1 'polypeptide(L)'
;MSEITRAYAVYKGQQYNASYNSGTQLWKVDIPSGAESSYGQNNHTYPIELHAFDAAGNETIMHATDGTYGDQLNIRVLEKTKPVAKIISPTQGSVLGSAAQDIKLELSDAGGSGLNMASVIFKVNNVQVTQGVSWADQGGKKVCTYHATNLSDGSNSVSLQVTDNDGNVSDAATVSFVISTSAPTLNVTSPQDNLLTNSNRVTVAGTAAAGSDAVTL
;
A
#
# COMPACT_ATOMS: atom_id res chain seq x y z
N MET A 1 17.04 51.90 13.50
CA MET A 1 16.15 50.79 13.09
C MET A 1 14.78 51.11 13.66
N SER A 2 13.75 51.08 12.84
CA SER A 2 12.38 51.27 13.30
C SER A 2 11.97 50.05 14.12
N GLU A 3 11.25 50.26 15.24
CA GLU A 3 10.76 49.19 16.09
C GLU A 3 9.59 48.49 15.39
N ILE A 4 9.57 47.14 15.40
CA ILE A 4 8.46 46.36 14.87
C ILE A 4 7.29 46.48 15.84
N THR A 5 6.13 46.89 15.36
CA THR A 5 4.91 47.04 16.15
C THR A 5 3.88 45.97 15.88
N ARG A 6 3.96 45.29 14.74
CA ARG A 6 3.08 44.21 14.34
C ARG A 6 3.83 43.23 13.43
N ALA A 7 3.59 41.94 13.61
CA ALA A 7 4.05 40.89 12.70
C ALA A 7 3.03 39.78 12.55
N TYR A 8 3.03 39.12 11.41
CA TYR A 8 2.24 37.91 11.17
C TYR A 8 2.92 37.00 10.15
N ALA A 9 2.50 35.76 10.09
CA ALA A 9 2.86 34.83 9.05
C ALA A 9 1.66 34.50 8.16
N VAL A 10 1.90 34.23 6.89
CA VAL A 10 0.91 33.66 5.96
C VAL A 10 1.34 32.24 5.61
N TYR A 11 0.46 31.28 5.85
CA TYR A 11 0.67 29.87 5.55
C TYR A 11 -0.58 29.28 4.92
N LYS A 12 -0.45 28.65 3.75
CA LYS A 12 -1.59 28.14 2.95
C LYS A 12 -2.69 29.19 2.74
N GLY A 13 -2.30 30.46 2.53
CA GLY A 13 -3.22 31.58 2.31
C GLY A 13 -3.93 32.09 3.56
N GLN A 14 -3.64 31.55 4.75
CA GLN A 14 -4.21 32.01 6.02
C GLN A 14 -3.19 32.80 6.82
N GLN A 15 -3.63 33.92 7.41
CA GLN A 15 -2.83 34.77 8.30
C GLN A 15 -2.84 34.28 9.74
N TYR A 16 -1.65 34.25 10.36
CA TYR A 16 -1.41 33.89 11.76
C TYR A 16 -0.66 35.04 12.44
N ASN A 17 -1.28 35.69 13.42
CA ASN A 17 -0.67 36.86 14.08
C ASN A 17 0.45 36.40 15.02
N ALA A 18 1.57 37.11 14.98
CA ALA A 18 2.65 36.91 15.92
C ALA A 18 2.43 37.71 17.21
N SER A 19 2.98 37.20 18.30
CA SER A 19 3.03 37.87 19.60
C SER A 19 4.46 38.23 19.97
N TYR A 20 4.65 39.42 20.57
CA TYR A 20 5.96 39.87 21.06
C TYR A 20 6.13 39.50 22.53
N ASN A 21 7.27 38.90 22.85
CA ASN A 21 7.67 38.63 24.23
C ASN A 21 8.77 39.60 24.64
N SER A 22 8.47 40.55 25.52
CA SER A 22 9.40 41.58 25.98
C SER A 22 10.58 41.04 26.79
N GLY A 23 10.41 39.90 27.48
CA GLY A 23 11.47 39.26 28.28
C GLY A 23 12.54 38.59 27.42
N THR A 24 12.17 38.05 26.25
CA THR A 24 13.09 37.42 25.31
C THR A 24 13.41 38.30 24.10
N GLN A 25 12.69 39.39 23.91
CA GLN A 25 12.75 40.30 22.77
C GLN A 25 12.46 39.59 21.42
N LEU A 26 11.64 38.53 21.44
CA LEU A 26 11.32 37.73 20.28
C LEU A 26 9.84 37.87 19.88
N TRP A 27 9.60 37.93 18.57
CA TRP A 27 8.31 37.71 17.98
C TRP A 27 8.11 36.22 17.74
N LYS A 28 6.94 35.68 18.10
CA LYS A 28 6.59 34.27 17.93
C LYS A 28 5.21 34.15 17.28
N VAL A 29 5.11 33.23 16.33
CA VAL A 29 3.85 32.80 15.73
C VAL A 29 3.78 31.27 15.77
N ASP A 30 2.63 30.74 16.22
CA ASP A 30 2.36 29.31 16.18
C ASP A 30 1.44 29.02 14.99
N ILE A 31 1.91 28.21 14.06
CA ILE A 31 1.21 27.87 12.82
C ILE A 31 0.87 26.37 12.86
N PRO A 32 -0.42 25.98 12.75
CA PRO A 32 -0.78 24.58 12.64
C PRO A 32 -0.30 24.01 11.28
N SER A 33 0.61 23.07 11.30
CA SER A 33 1.16 22.46 10.07
C SER A 33 0.13 21.69 9.25
N GLY A 34 -0.95 21.20 9.90
CA GLY A 34 -1.93 20.32 9.27
C GLY A 34 -1.42 18.87 9.19
N ALA A 35 -2.24 18.00 8.59
CA ALA A 35 -1.92 16.57 8.41
C ALA A 35 -1.71 16.19 6.93
N GLU A 36 -1.93 17.13 6.00
CA GLU A 36 -1.77 16.89 4.57
C GLU A 36 -0.30 16.87 4.18
N SER A 37 0.12 15.79 3.51
CA SER A 37 1.47 15.68 2.97
C SER A 37 1.82 16.88 2.07
N SER A 38 3.04 17.37 2.23
CA SER A 38 3.59 18.36 1.29
C SER A 38 4.27 17.71 0.07
N TYR A 39 4.27 16.39 -0.05
CA TYR A 39 4.99 15.69 -1.12
C TYR A 39 4.55 16.14 -2.53
N GLY A 40 3.26 16.42 -2.72
CA GLY A 40 2.71 16.92 -3.99
C GLY A 40 2.96 18.40 -4.28
N GLN A 41 3.59 19.15 -3.36
CA GLN A 41 3.88 20.57 -3.53
C GLN A 41 5.25 20.79 -4.19
N ASN A 42 5.51 22.02 -4.67
CA ASN A 42 6.82 22.40 -5.18
C ASN A 42 7.89 22.15 -4.11
N ASN A 43 9.00 21.52 -4.50
CA ASN A 43 10.08 21.12 -3.59
C ASN A 43 9.63 20.29 -2.39
N HIS A 44 8.43 19.70 -2.45
CA HIS A 44 7.81 18.94 -1.36
C HIS A 44 7.67 19.74 -0.06
N THR A 45 7.42 21.05 -0.14
CA THR A 45 7.27 21.95 1.01
C THR A 45 6.09 22.88 0.84
N TYR A 46 5.57 23.39 1.94
CA TYR A 46 4.66 24.52 2.00
C TYR A 46 5.46 25.78 2.38
N PRO A 47 5.43 26.84 1.56
CA PRO A 47 6.11 28.10 1.89
C PRO A 47 5.34 28.87 2.97
N ILE A 48 6.11 29.61 3.78
CA ILE A 48 5.60 30.63 4.71
C ILE A 48 6.08 31.99 4.23
N GLU A 49 5.24 33.01 4.32
CA GLU A 49 5.61 34.40 4.20
C GLU A 49 5.55 35.06 5.59
N LEU A 50 6.57 35.84 5.93
CA LEU A 50 6.59 36.62 7.16
C LEU A 50 6.41 38.09 6.82
N HIS A 51 5.54 38.77 7.56
CA HIS A 51 5.24 40.18 7.40
C HIS A 51 5.54 40.91 8.71
N ALA A 52 6.27 42.02 8.66
CA ALA A 52 6.57 42.85 9.80
C ALA A 52 6.34 44.32 9.46
N PHE A 53 5.77 45.07 10.41
CA PHE A 53 5.42 46.48 10.25
C PHE A 53 6.03 47.32 11.37
N ASP A 54 6.51 48.52 11.02
CA ASP A 54 6.91 49.53 11.99
C ASP A 54 5.71 50.42 12.40
N ALA A 55 5.96 51.39 13.31
CA ALA A 55 4.94 52.33 13.78
C ALA A 55 4.44 53.32 12.70
N ALA A 56 5.19 53.49 11.64
CA ALA A 56 4.81 54.33 10.50
C ALA A 56 3.98 53.57 9.46
N GLY A 57 3.83 52.25 9.64
CA GLY A 57 3.13 51.37 8.70
C GLY A 57 3.99 50.85 7.54
N ASN A 58 5.30 51.08 7.58
CA ASN A 58 6.18 50.46 6.57
C ASN A 58 6.23 48.98 6.79
N GLU A 59 6.15 48.24 5.70
CA GLU A 59 6.12 46.74 5.70
C GLU A 59 7.44 46.17 5.18
N THR A 60 7.89 45.14 5.82
CA THR A 60 8.91 44.20 5.30
C THR A 60 8.30 42.85 5.15
N ILE A 61 8.46 42.23 3.97
CA ILE A 61 8.03 40.86 3.68
C ILE A 61 9.25 40.00 3.49
N MET A 62 9.22 38.78 4.05
CA MET A 62 10.23 37.75 3.84
C MET A 62 9.57 36.54 3.25
N HIS A 63 10.08 36.09 2.11
CA HIS A 63 9.55 34.95 1.36
C HIS A 63 10.44 33.70 1.52
N ALA A 64 9.85 32.53 1.32
CA ALA A 64 10.57 31.26 1.28
C ALA A 64 11.61 31.15 0.14
N THR A 65 11.62 32.12 -0.77
CA THR A 65 12.61 32.23 -1.87
C THR A 65 13.77 33.18 -1.56
N ASP A 66 13.77 33.87 -0.41
CA ASP A 66 14.80 34.83 -0.06
C ASP A 66 16.10 34.14 0.36
N GLY A 67 17.23 34.60 -0.18
CA GLY A 67 18.49 33.86 -0.16
C GLY A 67 19.14 33.66 1.21
N THR A 68 18.74 34.41 2.28
CA THR A 68 19.37 34.26 3.61
C THR A 68 18.61 33.35 4.55
N TYR A 69 17.28 33.42 4.56
CA TYR A 69 16.42 32.69 5.51
C TYR A 69 15.30 31.92 4.82
N GLY A 70 15.22 31.98 3.49
CA GLY A 70 14.12 31.38 2.73
C GLY A 70 13.94 29.88 2.99
N ASP A 71 15.04 29.14 3.12
CA ASP A 71 14.98 27.70 3.40
C ASP A 71 14.28 27.38 4.74
N GLN A 72 14.39 28.28 5.74
CA GLN A 72 13.75 28.12 7.05
C GLN A 72 12.24 28.40 7.00
N LEU A 73 11.77 29.03 5.94
CA LEU A 73 10.36 29.32 5.69
C LEU A 73 9.66 28.26 4.84
N ASN A 74 10.34 27.16 4.55
CA ASN A 74 9.81 26.01 3.84
C ASN A 74 9.48 24.86 4.82
N ILE A 75 8.21 24.58 5.03
CA ILE A 75 7.77 23.50 5.93
C ILE A 75 7.51 22.25 5.14
N ARG A 76 8.20 21.17 5.49
CA ARG A 76 7.88 19.82 5.04
C ARG A 76 6.88 19.17 6.01
N VAL A 77 5.69 18.87 5.53
CA VAL A 77 4.66 18.16 6.28
C VAL A 77 4.61 16.72 5.78
N LEU A 78 4.79 15.76 6.70
CA LEU A 78 4.66 14.34 6.42
C LEU A 78 3.30 13.88 6.93
N GLU A 79 2.57 13.15 6.08
CA GLU A 79 1.38 12.46 6.50
C GLU A 79 1.74 11.15 7.24
N LYS A 80 0.78 10.54 7.93
CA LYS A 80 0.99 9.34 8.75
C LYS A 80 0.10 8.17 8.34
N THR A 81 -0.64 8.31 7.26
CA THR A 81 -1.53 7.27 6.75
C THR A 81 -0.71 6.23 6.02
N LYS A 82 -0.79 4.98 6.44
CA LYS A 82 -0.08 3.91 5.75
C LYS A 82 -0.74 3.60 4.42
N PRO A 83 0.04 3.29 3.37
CA PRO A 83 -0.52 2.72 2.15
C PRO A 83 -1.12 1.33 2.41
N VAL A 84 -1.99 0.89 1.53
CA VAL A 84 -2.67 -0.39 1.62
C VAL A 84 -2.18 -1.31 0.51
N ALA A 85 -1.71 -2.50 0.90
CA ALA A 85 -1.37 -3.59 0.00
C ALA A 85 -2.43 -4.70 0.09
N LYS A 86 -2.89 -5.22 -1.07
CA LYS A 86 -3.87 -6.31 -1.14
C LYS A 86 -3.47 -7.35 -2.17
N ILE A 87 -3.69 -8.61 -1.83
CA ILE A 87 -3.65 -9.75 -2.75
C ILE A 87 -5.10 -10.10 -3.05
N ILE A 88 -5.50 -9.94 -4.31
CA ILE A 88 -6.88 -10.15 -4.78
C ILE A 88 -7.08 -11.62 -5.18
N SER A 89 -6.05 -12.22 -5.78
CA SER A 89 -6.03 -13.63 -6.18
C SER A 89 -4.59 -14.16 -6.09
N PRO A 90 -4.41 -15.41 -5.68
CA PRO A 90 -5.38 -16.33 -5.12
C PRO A 90 -5.96 -15.88 -3.77
N THR A 91 -7.10 -16.45 -3.35
CA THR A 91 -7.66 -16.18 -2.02
C THR A 91 -7.06 -17.10 -0.96
N GLN A 92 -7.07 -16.63 0.29
CA GLN A 92 -6.55 -17.40 1.42
C GLN A 92 -7.20 -18.80 1.51
N GLY A 93 -6.37 -19.84 1.56
CA GLY A 93 -6.80 -21.22 1.71
C GLY A 93 -7.40 -21.87 0.46
N SER A 94 -7.37 -21.20 -0.71
CA SER A 94 -7.88 -21.79 -1.96
C SER A 94 -7.05 -23.02 -2.38
N VAL A 95 -7.70 -23.99 -3.00
CA VAL A 95 -7.07 -25.16 -3.64
C VAL A 95 -7.26 -25.04 -5.14
N LEU A 96 -6.16 -25.08 -5.89
CA LEU A 96 -6.13 -24.78 -7.32
C LEU A 96 -5.49 -25.93 -8.10
N GLY A 97 -6.12 -26.34 -9.20
CA GLY A 97 -5.73 -27.51 -9.98
C GLY A 97 -4.64 -27.26 -11.04
N SER A 98 -4.02 -26.07 -11.05
CA SER A 98 -2.98 -25.73 -12.04
C SER A 98 -1.75 -25.13 -11.37
N ALA A 99 -0.57 -25.57 -11.76
CA ALA A 99 0.71 -24.98 -11.36
C ALA A 99 0.95 -23.57 -11.94
N ALA A 100 0.14 -23.13 -12.89
CA ALA A 100 0.14 -21.78 -13.43
C ALA A 100 -1.05 -20.99 -12.90
N GLN A 101 -0.79 -19.85 -12.26
CA GLN A 101 -1.80 -19.02 -11.62
C GLN A 101 -1.59 -17.52 -11.89
N ASP A 102 -2.68 -16.80 -12.06
CA ASP A 102 -2.67 -15.35 -12.09
C ASP A 102 -2.76 -14.80 -10.67
N ILE A 103 -1.67 -14.19 -10.21
CA ILE A 103 -1.61 -13.48 -8.94
C ILE A 103 -2.01 -12.03 -9.20
N LYS A 104 -3.15 -11.61 -8.66
CA LYS A 104 -3.67 -10.25 -8.80
C LYS A 104 -3.42 -9.45 -7.54
N LEU A 105 -2.78 -8.30 -7.71
CA LEU A 105 -2.30 -7.43 -6.65
C LEU A 105 -2.91 -6.03 -6.81
N GLU A 106 -3.15 -5.37 -5.68
CA GLU A 106 -3.63 -3.99 -5.62
C GLU A 106 -2.86 -3.22 -4.55
N LEU A 107 -2.43 -2.00 -4.88
CA LEU A 107 -1.82 -1.04 -3.97
C LEU A 107 -2.59 0.28 -4.03
N SER A 108 -2.78 0.93 -2.89
CA SER A 108 -3.38 2.26 -2.81
C SER A 108 -2.78 3.07 -1.68
N ASP A 109 -2.79 4.38 -1.84
CA ASP A 109 -2.45 5.34 -0.79
C ASP A 109 -3.54 6.40 -0.69
N ALA A 110 -4.03 6.63 0.53
CA ALA A 110 -5.03 7.65 0.83
C ALA A 110 -4.43 8.87 1.54
N GLY A 111 -3.15 8.81 1.92
CA GLY A 111 -2.49 9.83 2.72
C GLY A 111 -2.05 11.06 1.94
N GLY A 112 -2.02 10.96 0.60
CA GLY A 112 -1.70 12.07 -0.30
C GLY A 112 -0.23 12.20 -0.68
N SER A 113 0.70 11.46 -0.05
CA SER A 113 2.10 11.40 -0.48
C SER A 113 2.29 10.51 -1.71
N GLY A 114 1.38 9.56 -1.91
CA GLY A 114 1.41 8.59 -3.01
C GLY A 114 2.38 7.44 -2.76
N LEU A 115 2.24 6.39 -3.58
CA LEU A 115 3.03 5.17 -3.45
C LEU A 115 4.46 5.35 -3.96
N ASN A 116 5.46 4.94 -3.17
CA ASN A 116 6.82 4.77 -3.63
C ASN A 116 6.95 3.40 -4.33
N MET A 117 6.73 3.36 -5.63
CA MET A 117 6.73 2.11 -6.41
C MET A 117 8.07 1.39 -6.41
N ALA A 118 9.19 2.09 -6.14
CA ALA A 118 10.51 1.47 -6.01
C ALA A 118 10.66 0.66 -4.72
N SER A 119 9.80 0.89 -3.72
CA SER A 119 9.80 0.19 -2.44
C SER A 119 8.96 -1.08 -2.43
N VAL A 120 8.28 -1.42 -3.53
CA VAL A 120 7.38 -2.59 -3.57
C VAL A 120 8.18 -3.87 -3.34
N ILE A 121 7.76 -4.64 -2.34
CA ILE A 121 8.26 -5.99 -2.05
C ILE A 121 7.15 -6.98 -2.34
N PHE A 122 7.26 -7.67 -3.46
CA PHE A 122 6.37 -8.76 -3.85
C PHE A 122 7.15 -10.08 -3.84
N LYS A 123 6.64 -11.08 -3.13
CA LYS A 123 7.28 -12.39 -3.02
C LYS A 123 6.28 -13.51 -3.31
N VAL A 124 6.77 -14.56 -3.96
CA VAL A 124 6.09 -15.84 -4.12
C VAL A 124 6.98 -16.90 -3.46
N ASN A 125 6.43 -17.67 -2.53
CA ASN A 125 7.16 -18.67 -1.75
C ASN A 125 8.45 -18.11 -1.11
N ASN A 126 8.35 -16.91 -0.52
CA ASN A 126 9.44 -16.13 0.08
C ASN A 126 10.53 -15.66 -0.89
N VAL A 127 10.43 -15.95 -2.19
CA VAL A 127 11.35 -15.46 -3.22
C VAL A 127 10.82 -14.14 -3.79
N GLN A 128 11.65 -13.11 -3.79
CA GLN A 128 11.24 -11.81 -4.34
C GLN A 128 11.12 -11.87 -5.85
N VAL A 129 10.00 -11.40 -6.37
CA VAL A 129 9.70 -11.31 -7.80
C VAL A 129 10.09 -9.91 -8.28
N THR A 130 11.09 -9.84 -9.17
CA THR A 130 11.61 -8.57 -9.71
C THR A 130 11.36 -8.42 -11.21
N GLN A 131 10.93 -9.49 -11.89
CA GLN A 131 10.67 -9.50 -13.33
C GLN A 131 9.24 -9.95 -13.63
N GLY A 132 8.71 -9.54 -14.76
CA GLY A 132 7.35 -9.88 -15.18
C GLY A 132 6.27 -9.17 -14.38
N VAL A 133 6.65 -8.15 -13.58
CA VAL A 133 5.73 -7.33 -12.76
C VAL A 133 5.53 -6.00 -13.47
N SER A 134 4.29 -5.73 -13.86
CA SER A 134 3.89 -4.45 -14.46
C SER A 134 2.68 -3.89 -13.72
N TRP A 135 2.78 -2.64 -13.29
CA TRP A 135 1.74 -1.95 -12.55
C TRP A 135 0.99 -0.98 -13.46
N ALA A 136 -0.33 -1.07 -13.47
CA ALA A 136 -1.22 -0.16 -14.19
C ALA A 136 -2.01 0.72 -13.20
N ASP A 137 -2.29 1.95 -13.61
CA ASP A 137 -3.19 2.85 -12.87
C ASP A 137 -4.64 2.49 -13.14
N GLN A 138 -5.41 2.26 -12.08
CA GLN A 138 -6.83 1.98 -12.17
C GLN A 138 -7.59 2.65 -11.01
N GLY A 139 -8.29 3.74 -11.30
CA GLY A 139 -9.14 4.42 -10.33
C GLY A 139 -8.42 4.88 -9.06
N GLY A 140 -7.21 5.46 -9.18
CA GLY A 140 -6.40 5.91 -8.05
C GLY A 140 -5.63 4.81 -7.32
N LYS A 141 -5.62 3.60 -7.87
CA LYS A 141 -4.88 2.44 -7.36
C LYS A 141 -3.86 1.98 -8.38
N LYS A 142 -2.82 1.29 -7.90
CA LYS A 142 -1.91 0.50 -8.74
C LYS A 142 -2.36 -0.95 -8.72
N VAL A 143 -2.58 -1.53 -9.89
CA VAL A 143 -2.97 -2.94 -10.04
C VAL A 143 -1.93 -3.69 -10.85
N CYS A 144 -1.72 -4.95 -10.52
CA CYS A 144 -0.81 -5.84 -11.24
C CYS A 144 -1.44 -7.23 -11.35
N THR A 145 -1.27 -7.87 -12.51
CA THR A 145 -1.48 -9.31 -12.68
C THR A 145 -0.15 -9.94 -13.01
N TYR A 146 0.36 -10.76 -12.10
CA TYR A 146 1.58 -11.53 -12.30
C TYR A 146 1.23 -12.98 -12.63
N HIS A 147 1.72 -13.49 -13.75
CA HIS A 147 1.50 -14.87 -14.18
C HIS A 147 2.60 -15.78 -13.63
N ALA A 148 2.30 -16.49 -12.54
CA ALA A 148 3.21 -17.49 -11.97
C ALA A 148 3.07 -18.81 -12.73
N THR A 149 4.19 -19.37 -13.22
CA THR A 149 4.15 -20.54 -14.13
C THR A 149 4.58 -21.85 -13.50
N ASN A 150 5.30 -21.85 -12.38
CA ASN A 150 5.95 -23.04 -11.83
C ASN A 150 5.70 -23.19 -10.32
N LEU A 151 4.43 -23.08 -9.90
CA LEU A 151 4.06 -23.33 -8.52
C LEU A 151 4.10 -24.83 -8.23
N SER A 152 4.70 -25.20 -7.10
CA SER A 152 4.78 -26.61 -6.69
C SER A 152 3.46 -27.10 -6.11
N ASP A 153 3.17 -28.38 -6.29
CA ASP A 153 2.09 -29.05 -5.56
C ASP A 153 2.28 -28.88 -4.04
N GLY A 154 1.20 -28.70 -3.34
CA GLY A 154 1.18 -28.40 -1.90
C GLY A 154 1.03 -26.92 -1.61
N SER A 155 1.50 -26.48 -0.45
CA SER A 155 1.32 -25.13 0.05
C SER A 155 2.22 -24.11 -0.67
N ASN A 156 1.61 -23.06 -1.15
CA ASN A 156 2.28 -21.89 -1.74
C ASN A 156 1.87 -20.62 -0.99
N SER A 157 2.69 -19.61 -1.06
CA SER A 157 2.44 -18.32 -0.39
C SER A 157 2.77 -17.14 -1.28
N VAL A 158 2.02 -16.06 -1.06
CA VAL A 158 2.26 -14.76 -1.68
C VAL A 158 2.35 -13.72 -0.58
N SER A 159 3.27 -12.77 -0.67
CA SER A 159 3.32 -11.60 0.20
C SER A 159 3.57 -10.32 -0.60
N LEU A 160 2.97 -9.22 -0.14
CA LEU A 160 3.06 -7.91 -0.77
C LEU A 160 3.18 -6.82 0.30
N GLN A 161 4.10 -5.90 0.11
CA GLN A 161 4.30 -4.73 0.97
C GLN A 161 4.80 -3.55 0.14
N VAL A 162 4.49 -2.33 0.56
CA VAL A 162 4.91 -1.08 -0.09
C VAL A 162 5.08 0.02 0.94
N THR A 163 5.92 1.00 0.64
CA THR A 163 6.08 2.25 1.40
C THR A 163 5.52 3.40 0.56
N ASP A 164 4.95 4.42 1.19
CA ASP A 164 4.61 5.67 0.52
C ASP A 164 5.83 6.61 0.39
N ASN A 165 5.63 7.78 -0.19
CA ASN A 165 6.71 8.74 -0.39
C ASN A 165 7.06 9.54 0.89
N ASP A 166 6.24 9.49 1.93
CA ASP A 166 6.52 10.08 3.24
C ASP A 166 7.14 9.07 4.23
N GLY A 167 7.30 7.81 3.80
CA GLY A 167 8.02 6.77 4.55
C GLY A 167 7.12 5.87 5.39
N ASN A 168 5.78 5.97 5.28
CA ASN A 168 4.90 5.05 5.99
C ASN A 168 4.85 3.71 5.25
N VAL A 169 5.06 2.62 5.99
CA VAL A 169 5.11 1.26 5.45
C VAL A 169 3.75 0.59 5.62
N SER A 170 3.22 -0.02 4.55
CA SER A 170 1.99 -0.80 4.63
C SER A 170 2.13 -1.99 5.59
N ASP A 171 1.03 -2.45 6.13
CA ASP A 171 1.00 -3.78 6.70
C ASP A 171 1.26 -4.81 5.58
N ALA A 172 1.95 -5.91 5.91
CA ALA A 172 2.24 -6.94 4.93
C ALA A 172 0.96 -7.72 4.60
N ALA A 173 0.53 -7.68 3.35
CA ALA A 173 -0.51 -8.59 2.86
C ALA A 173 0.10 -9.96 2.60
N THR A 174 -0.49 -11.02 3.15
CA THR A 174 -0.04 -12.40 2.95
C THR A 174 -1.22 -13.31 2.64
N VAL A 175 -1.03 -14.25 1.71
CA VAL A 175 -2.01 -15.26 1.33
C VAL A 175 -1.29 -16.59 1.18
N SER A 176 -1.86 -17.65 1.75
CA SER A 176 -1.44 -19.05 1.52
C SER A 176 -2.54 -19.79 0.79
N PHE A 177 -2.16 -20.64 -0.18
CA PHE A 177 -3.05 -21.45 -0.99
C PHE A 177 -2.38 -22.77 -1.35
N VAL A 178 -3.12 -23.72 -1.86
CA VAL A 178 -2.63 -25.04 -2.21
C VAL A 178 -2.75 -25.25 -3.72
N ILE A 179 -1.69 -25.78 -4.32
CA ILE A 179 -1.73 -26.35 -5.67
C ILE A 179 -1.87 -27.86 -5.56
N SER A 180 -2.83 -28.44 -6.30
CA SER A 180 -3.05 -29.88 -6.38
C SER A 180 -3.33 -30.23 -7.84
N THR A 181 -2.29 -30.66 -8.56
CA THR A 181 -2.37 -30.99 -9.99
C THR A 181 -2.73 -32.46 -10.21
N SER A 182 -2.66 -33.31 -9.17
CA SER A 182 -2.96 -34.73 -9.26
C SER A 182 -4.46 -34.97 -9.36
N ALA A 183 -4.87 -35.73 -10.38
CA ALA A 183 -6.25 -36.20 -10.48
C ALA A 183 -6.56 -37.22 -9.37
N PRO A 184 -7.81 -37.25 -8.86
CA PRO A 184 -8.21 -38.29 -7.91
C PRO A 184 -8.14 -39.68 -8.54
N THR A 185 -7.71 -40.66 -7.76
CA THR A 185 -7.78 -42.05 -8.18
C THR A 185 -9.12 -42.66 -7.77
N LEU A 186 -9.71 -43.42 -8.66
CA LEU A 186 -10.94 -44.18 -8.41
C LEU A 186 -10.62 -45.67 -8.35
N ASN A 187 -11.13 -46.36 -7.33
CA ASN A 187 -11.04 -47.78 -7.19
C ASN A 187 -12.45 -48.34 -6.98
N VAL A 188 -12.93 -49.18 -7.92
CA VAL A 188 -14.24 -49.82 -7.84
C VAL A 188 -14.08 -51.12 -7.08
N THR A 189 -14.83 -51.26 -6.00
CA THR A 189 -14.83 -52.48 -5.12
C THR A 189 -16.02 -53.39 -5.32
N SER A 190 -17.08 -52.90 -5.97
CA SER A 190 -18.27 -53.63 -6.34
C SER A 190 -18.87 -53.03 -7.60
N PRO A 191 -19.47 -53.84 -8.50
CA PRO A 191 -19.49 -55.29 -8.50
C PRO A 191 -18.12 -55.93 -8.81
N GLN A 192 -17.98 -57.21 -8.54
CA GLN A 192 -16.83 -57.99 -9.02
C GLN A 192 -16.87 -58.10 -10.54
N ASP A 193 -15.70 -58.31 -11.14
CA ASP A 193 -15.58 -58.51 -12.60
C ASP A 193 -16.50 -59.65 -13.07
N ASN A 194 -17.12 -59.46 -14.22
CA ASN A 194 -18.02 -60.41 -14.83
C ASN A 194 -19.26 -60.79 -13.97
N LEU A 195 -19.76 -59.85 -13.16
CA LEU A 195 -20.98 -60.10 -12.38
C LEU A 195 -22.11 -60.58 -13.30
N LEU A 196 -22.61 -61.81 -13.06
CA LEU A 196 -23.84 -62.32 -13.63
C LEU A 196 -24.97 -62.10 -12.64
N THR A 197 -26.02 -61.40 -13.07
CA THR A 197 -27.16 -61.08 -12.21
C THR A 197 -28.47 -61.13 -12.97
N ASN A 198 -29.53 -61.60 -12.29
CA ASN A 198 -30.90 -61.46 -12.73
C ASN A 198 -31.67 -60.36 -11.96
N SER A 199 -30.95 -59.62 -11.13
CA SER A 199 -31.50 -58.49 -10.39
C SER A 199 -31.66 -57.28 -11.33
N ASN A 200 -32.77 -56.57 -11.16
CA ASN A 200 -33.00 -55.30 -11.88
C ASN A 200 -32.22 -54.13 -11.28
N ARG A 201 -31.40 -54.34 -10.28
CA ARG A 201 -30.55 -53.32 -9.63
C ARG A 201 -29.18 -53.94 -9.34
N VAL A 202 -28.14 -53.16 -9.62
CA VAL A 202 -26.76 -53.47 -9.24
C VAL A 202 -26.22 -52.28 -8.42
N THR A 203 -25.61 -52.59 -7.29
CA THR A 203 -24.93 -51.59 -6.47
C THR A 203 -23.48 -51.47 -6.93
N VAL A 204 -23.10 -50.28 -7.33
CA VAL A 204 -21.70 -49.95 -7.60
C VAL A 204 -21.15 -49.26 -6.38
N ALA A 205 -20.03 -49.77 -5.87
CA ALA A 205 -19.31 -49.18 -4.74
C ALA A 205 -17.82 -49.09 -5.05
N GLY A 206 -17.17 -48.12 -4.44
CA GLY A 206 -15.76 -47.87 -4.66
C GLY A 206 -15.21 -46.85 -3.68
N THR A 207 -13.96 -46.55 -3.82
CA THR A 207 -13.27 -45.49 -3.10
C THR A 207 -12.67 -44.49 -4.08
N ALA A 208 -12.72 -43.22 -3.74
CA ALA A 208 -11.99 -42.18 -4.42
C ALA A 208 -10.97 -41.60 -3.46
N ALA A 209 -9.73 -41.42 -3.93
CA ALA A 209 -8.71 -40.74 -3.16
C ALA A 209 -8.20 -39.52 -3.99
N ALA A 210 -8.28 -38.35 -3.39
CA ALA A 210 -7.70 -37.11 -3.93
C ALA A 210 -6.60 -36.67 -2.97
N GLY A 211 -5.37 -36.77 -3.37
CA GLY A 211 -4.24 -36.38 -2.54
C GLY A 211 -4.17 -37.20 -1.24
N SER A 212 -4.32 -36.59 -0.08
CA SER A 212 -4.29 -37.25 1.24
C SER A 212 -5.69 -37.60 1.79
N ASP A 213 -6.78 -37.21 1.13
CA ASP A 213 -8.13 -37.39 1.64
C ASP A 213 -8.88 -38.49 0.86
N ALA A 214 -9.23 -39.59 1.54
CA ALA A 214 -10.08 -40.62 0.97
C ALA A 214 -11.56 -40.19 1.06
N VAL A 215 -12.24 -40.14 -0.08
CA VAL A 215 -13.70 -39.97 -0.15
C VAL A 215 -14.34 -41.32 -0.39
N THR A 216 -15.25 -41.74 0.49
CA THR A 216 -16.06 -42.93 0.29
C THR A 216 -17.33 -42.56 -0.48
N LEU A 217 -17.58 -43.24 -1.59
CA LEU A 217 -18.79 -43.07 -2.41
C LEU A 217 -19.99 -43.78 -1.77
#